data_13b6a0196ae2d567eeb3df5e14c770d0
#
_entry.id   13b6a0196ae2d567eeb3df5e14c770d0
#
_cell.length_a   1.000
_cell.length_b   1.000
_cell.length_c   1.000
_cell.angle_alpha   90.00
_cell.angle_beta   90.00
_cell.angle_gamma   90.00
#
_symmetry.space_group_name_H-M   'P 1'
#
loop_
_entity.id
_entity.type
_entity.pdbx_description
1 polymer ?
#
loop_
_entity_poly.entity_id
_entity_poly.type
_entity_poly.pdbx_seq_one_letter_code
_entity_poly.pdbx_strand_id
1 'polypeptide(L)'
;MIAALLAASLIGASMTADPVTVAQAHFDQVRSYRATIRSSARSGERTEIRYAYLKPGFVRMDFVSPHRGAVLAYDPGDGKVRLRPFGVHAPPALTLSPTNPLVRDRSGHRVDRSDVGELLRNVHALQQGGATVTEGEETVGGRTALRVSVTGAPAHAIDGVHRYRLWLDAEDGFPLKVVSFSDDNDEPLETVTLDDIEIDVTFPERFFAP
;
A
#
# COMPACT_ATOMS: atom_id res chain seq x y z
N MET A 1 21.88 -56.97 29.32
CA MET A 1 22.15 -55.52 29.24
C MET A 1 21.64 -55.04 27.90
N ILE A 2 20.48 -54.37 27.87
CA ILE A 2 19.85 -53.85 26.66
C ILE A 2 19.97 -52.34 26.76
N ALA A 3 20.80 -51.74 25.88
CA ALA A 3 20.94 -50.29 25.78
C ALA A 3 19.80 -49.75 24.89
N ALA A 4 18.90 -48.95 25.47
CA ALA A 4 17.88 -48.23 24.72
C ALA A 4 18.51 -46.93 24.16
N LEU A 5 18.60 -46.81 22.84
CA LEU A 5 18.90 -45.55 22.14
C LEU A 5 17.65 -44.67 22.13
N LEU A 6 17.67 -43.58 22.87
CA LEU A 6 16.71 -42.47 22.72
C LEU A 6 17.13 -41.62 21.48
N ALA A 7 16.39 -41.75 20.39
CA ALA A 7 16.48 -40.83 19.28
C ALA A 7 15.70 -39.54 19.62
N ALA A 8 16.41 -38.47 19.91
CA ALA A 8 15.82 -37.12 20.05
C ALA A 8 15.52 -36.60 18.67
N SER A 9 14.24 -36.58 18.28
CA SER A 9 13.76 -35.87 17.08
C SER A 9 13.86 -34.39 17.33
N LEU A 10 14.86 -33.72 16.78
CA LEU A 10 14.92 -32.28 16.63
C LEU A 10 13.85 -31.88 15.59
N ILE A 11 12.66 -31.47 16.08
CA ILE A 11 11.70 -30.76 15.24
C ILE A 11 12.29 -29.37 15.00
N GLY A 12 12.98 -29.24 13.86
CA GLY A 12 13.41 -27.94 13.36
C GLY A 12 12.15 -27.12 13.06
N ALA A 13 11.86 -26.13 13.89
CA ALA A 13 10.92 -25.11 13.53
C ALA A 13 11.47 -24.42 12.28
N SER A 14 10.88 -24.69 11.12
CA SER A 14 11.10 -23.87 9.93
C SER A 14 10.66 -22.45 10.30
N MET A 15 11.62 -21.56 10.48
CA MET A 15 11.34 -20.12 10.57
C MET A 15 10.83 -19.72 9.20
N THR A 16 9.51 -19.72 9.03
CA THR A 16 8.89 -19.09 7.84
C THR A 16 9.24 -17.61 7.90
N ALA A 17 9.83 -17.10 6.81
CA ALA A 17 10.20 -15.70 6.72
C ALA A 17 8.94 -14.81 6.97
N ASP A 18 9.13 -13.69 7.66
CA ASP A 18 8.04 -12.75 7.91
C ASP A 18 7.43 -12.27 6.60
N PRO A 19 6.10 -12.44 6.38
CA PRO A 19 5.45 -12.13 5.11
C PRO A 19 5.62 -10.67 4.68
N VAL A 20 5.67 -9.73 5.63
CA VAL A 20 5.87 -8.29 5.34
C VAL A 20 7.28 -8.05 4.84
N THR A 21 8.28 -8.67 5.46
CA THR A 21 9.68 -8.60 5.01
C THR A 21 9.85 -9.18 3.60
N VAL A 22 9.17 -10.29 3.30
CA VAL A 22 9.19 -10.90 1.96
C VAL A 22 8.53 -9.98 0.94
N ALA A 23 7.37 -9.43 1.25
CA ALA A 23 6.67 -8.48 0.39
C ALA A 23 7.51 -7.22 0.11
N GLN A 24 8.21 -6.69 1.14
CA GLN A 24 9.12 -5.56 0.98
C GLN A 24 10.29 -5.92 0.04
N ALA A 25 10.91 -7.07 0.22
CA ALA A 25 12.03 -7.51 -0.61
C ALA A 25 11.63 -7.69 -2.09
N HIS A 26 10.42 -8.20 -2.36
CA HIS A 26 9.88 -8.28 -3.72
C HIS A 26 9.61 -6.89 -4.29
N PHE A 27 8.93 -6.01 -3.52
CA PHE A 27 8.65 -4.65 -3.96
C PHE A 27 9.93 -3.84 -4.24
N ASP A 28 11.01 -4.10 -3.51
CA ASP A 28 12.30 -3.44 -3.73
C ASP A 28 12.90 -3.76 -5.12
N GLN A 29 12.44 -4.81 -5.79
CA GLN A 29 12.82 -5.16 -7.16
C GLN A 29 11.89 -4.54 -8.21
N VAL A 30 10.66 -4.16 -7.83
CA VAL A 30 9.68 -3.51 -8.73
C VAL A 30 10.20 -2.14 -9.15
N ARG A 31 10.28 -1.87 -10.44
CA ARG A 31 10.68 -0.56 -10.99
C ARG A 31 9.49 0.36 -11.19
N SER A 32 8.36 -0.20 -11.58
CA SER A 32 7.14 0.54 -11.86
C SER A 32 5.93 -0.36 -11.69
N TYR A 33 4.77 0.23 -11.46
CA TYR A 33 3.50 -0.49 -11.52
C TYR A 33 2.35 0.46 -11.85
N ARG A 34 1.26 -0.11 -12.32
CA ARG A 34 -0.04 0.55 -12.38
C ARG A 34 -1.11 -0.34 -11.76
N ALA A 35 -2.15 0.28 -11.23
CA ALA A 35 -3.29 -0.41 -10.65
C ALA A 35 -4.54 0.48 -10.67
N THR A 36 -5.71 -0.12 -10.59
CA THR A 36 -6.95 0.56 -10.21
C THR A 36 -7.09 0.48 -8.70
N ILE A 37 -6.99 1.62 -8.01
CA ILE A 37 -7.15 1.71 -6.56
C ILE A 37 -8.57 2.14 -6.24
N ARG A 38 -9.25 1.37 -5.39
CA ARG A 38 -10.53 1.73 -4.80
C ARG A 38 -10.38 1.84 -3.30
N SER A 39 -10.79 2.97 -2.73
CA SER A 39 -10.81 3.14 -1.29
C SER A 39 -12.20 3.48 -0.76
N SER A 40 -12.43 3.08 0.48
CA SER A 40 -13.61 3.40 1.26
C SER A 40 -13.18 3.78 2.67
N ALA A 41 -13.34 5.05 3.02
CA ALA A 41 -13.01 5.58 4.33
C ALA A 41 -14.18 5.45 5.31
N ARG A 42 -13.89 5.44 6.63
CA ARG A 42 -14.89 5.47 7.71
C ARG A 42 -15.88 6.63 7.56
N SER A 43 -15.45 7.77 7.01
CA SER A 43 -16.33 8.92 6.70
C SER A 43 -17.42 8.62 5.68
N GLY A 44 -17.39 7.45 5.04
CA GLY A 44 -18.27 7.10 3.90
C GLY A 44 -17.76 7.58 2.55
N GLU A 45 -16.63 8.29 2.51
CA GLU A 45 -15.99 8.69 1.26
C GLU A 45 -15.49 7.47 0.50
N ARG A 46 -15.76 7.45 -0.81
CA ARG A 46 -15.27 6.41 -1.72
C ARG A 46 -14.50 7.05 -2.86
N THR A 47 -13.37 6.45 -3.17
CA THR A 47 -12.49 6.95 -4.23
C THR A 47 -12.14 5.82 -5.18
N GLU A 48 -12.11 6.11 -6.47
CA GLU A 48 -11.55 5.24 -7.50
C GLU A 48 -10.58 6.04 -8.34
N ILE A 49 -9.34 5.55 -8.44
CA ILE A 49 -8.27 6.18 -9.21
C ILE A 49 -7.53 5.12 -10.04
N ARG A 50 -7.09 5.53 -11.23
CA ARG A 50 -6.04 4.81 -11.96
C ARG A 50 -4.71 5.34 -11.46
N TYR A 51 -3.96 4.48 -10.83
CA TYR A 51 -2.71 4.81 -10.17
C TYR A 51 -1.53 4.29 -10.99
N ALA A 52 -0.47 5.09 -11.10
CA ALA A 52 0.79 4.69 -11.70
C ALA A 52 1.95 5.18 -10.84
N TYR A 53 2.94 4.31 -10.70
CA TYR A 53 4.17 4.55 -9.96
C TYR A 53 5.39 4.20 -10.80
N LEU A 54 6.45 4.99 -10.68
CA LEU A 54 7.76 4.72 -11.26
C LEU A 54 8.84 5.15 -10.25
N LYS A 55 9.79 4.26 -9.96
CA LYS A 55 10.96 4.62 -9.14
C LYS A 55 11.74 5.79 -9.75
N PRO A 56 12.30 6.70 -8.90
CA PRO A 56 12.43 6.57 -7.44
C PRO A 56 11.23 7.12 -6.65
N GLY A 57 10.11 7.48 -7.24
CA GLY A 57 8.96 8.00 -6.50
C GLY A 57 8.02 8.86 -7.36
N PHE A 58 8.06 8.75 -8.69
CA PHE A 58 7.06 9.37 -9.54
C PHE A 58 5.71 8.71 -9.31
N VAL A 59 4.68 9.54 -9.11
CA VAL A 59 3.30 9.09 -8.92
C VAL A 59 2.39 9.84 -9.89
N ARG A 60 1.43 9.12 -10.48
CA ARG A 60 0.31 9.71 -11.21
C ARG A 60 -0.98 9.06 -10.77
N MET A 61 -2.00 9.91 -10.53
CA MET A 61 -3.35 9.53 -10.17
C MET A 61 -4.32 10.18 -11.16
N ASP A 62 -5.01 9.35 -11.94
CA ASP A 62 -6.12 9.79 -12.79
C ASP A 62 -7.43 9.43 -12.09
N PHE A 63 -8.18 10.42 -11.64
CA PHE A 63 -9.40 10.22 -10.85
C PHE A 63 -10.57 9.75 -11.70
N VAL A 64 -11.17 8.62 -11.30
CA VAL A 64 -12.40 8.07 -11.88
C VAL A 64 -13.60 8.58 -11.08
N SER A 65 -13.52 8.54 -9.74
CA SER A 65 -14.50 9.11 -8.81
C SER A 65 -13.85 9.42 -7.45
N PRO A 66 -14.33 10.49 -6.71
CA PRO A 66 -15.25 11.51 -7.17
C PRO A 66 -14.61 12.35 -8.27
N HIS A 67 -14.03 13.28 -8.31
CA HIS A 67 -13.33 14.25 -9.20
C HIS A 67 -12.98 13.72 -10.59
N ARG A 68 -13.96 13.14 -11.28
CA ARG A 68 -13.77 12.47 -12.57
C ARG A 68 -13.00 13.34 -13.58
N GLY A 69 -11.89 12.76 -14.09
CA GLY A 69 -11.03 13.39 -15.07
C GLY A 69 -9.93 14.27 -14.48
N ALA A 70 -9.97 14.57 -13.17
CA ALA A 70 -8.83 15.23 -12.53
C ALA A 70 -7.58 14.36 -12.59
N VAL A 71 -6.43 15.01 -12.75
CA VAL A 71 -5.11 14.34 -12.77
C VAL A 71 -4.20 15.01 -11.75
N LEU A 72 -3.54 14.17 -10.96
CA LEU A 72 -2.52 14.59 -10.01
C LEU A 72 -1.25 13.82 -10.30
N ALA A 73 -0.13 14.52 -10.45
CA ALA A 73 1.16 13.89 -10.66
C ALA A 73 2.22 14.49 -9.74
N TYR A 74 3.00 13.63 -9.11
CA TYR A 74 4.13 14.00 -8.26
C TYR A 74 5.44 13.65 -8.96
N ASP A 75 6.37 14.59 -8.91
CA ASP A 75 7.73 14.46 -9.44
C ASP A 75 8.73 14.56 -8.28
N PRO A 76 9.46 13.49 -7.95
CA PRO A 76 10.45 13.51 -6.87
C PRO A 76 11.67 14.37 -7.19
N GLY A 77 11.93 14.67 -8.48
CA GLY A 77 13.07 15.47 -8.92
C GLY A 77 12.95 16.95 -8.51
N ASP A 78 11.74 17.51 -8.55
CA ASP A 78 11.46 18.88 -8.10
C ASP A 78 10.65 18.97 -6.79
N GLY A 79 10.16 17.81 -6.30
CA GLY A 79 9.36 17.72 -5.09
C GLY A 79 7.97 18.39 -5.21
N LYS A 80 7.44 18.53 -6.41
CA LYS A 80 6.18 19.22 -6.68
C LYS A 80 5.08 18.28 -7.15
N VAL A 81 3.85 18.71 -6.87
CA VAL A 81 2.63 18.08 -7.35
C VAL A 81 2.03 18.95 -8.44
N ARG A 82 1.75 18.37 -9.58
CA ARG A 82 1.02 18.98 -10.66
C ARG A 82 -0.43 18.52 -10.62
N LEU A 83 -1.35 19.47 -10.36
CA LEU A 83 -2.79 19.20 -10.30
C LEU A 83 -3.47 19.79 -11.53
N ARG A 84 -4.24 18.97 -12.23
CA ARG A 84 -5.13 19.33 -13.33
C ARG A 84 -6.56 18.93 -12.98
N PRO A 85 -7.34 19.83 -12.34
CA PRO A 85 -8.64 19.46 -11.80
C PRO A 85 -9.67 19.09 -12.87
N PHE A 86 -9.48 19.54 -14.11
CA PHE A 86 -10.39 19.29 -15.23
C PHE A 86 -9.76 18.46 -16.36
N GLY A 87 -8.66 17.74 -16.04
CA GLY A 87 -7.93 16.89 -16.99
C GLY A 87 -6.75 17.58 -17.66
N VAL A 88 -5.96 16.78 -18.38
CA VAL A 88 -4.65 17.21 -18.93
C VAL A 88 -4.75 18.29 -20.00
N HIS A 89 -5.90 18.43 -20.65
CA HIS A 89 -6.11 19.39 -21.75
C HIS A 89 -6.85 20.66 -21.33
N ALA A 90 -7.31 20.75 -20.06
CA ALA A 90 -8.10 21.87 -19.59
C ALA A 90 -7.34 22.69 -18.52
N PRO A 91 -7.41 24.04 -18.55
CA PRO A 91 -6.89 24.88 -17.48
C PRO A 91 -7.80 24.81 -16.24
N PRO A 92 -7.31 25.13 -15.04
CA PRO A 92 -5.92 25.50 -14.75
C PRO A 92 -5.00 24.28 -14.61
N ALA A 93 -3.68 24.54 -14.76
CA ALA A 93 -2.62 23.66 -14.29
C ALA A 93 -1.99 24.29 -13.06
N LEU A 94 -2.04 23.57 -11.93
CA LEU A 94 -1.50 24.06 -10.65
C LEU A 94 -0.25 23.28 -10.28
N THR A 95 0.78 23.98 -9.83
CA THR A 95 1.99 23.37 -9.27
C THR A 95 2.04 23.69 -7.77
N LEU A 96 1.98 22.65 -6.96
CA LEU A 96 1.76 22.75 -5.52
C LEU A 96 2.83 21.97 -4.74
N SER A 97 2.98 22.29 -3.46
CA SER A 97 3.70 21.41 -2.53
C SER A 97 2.85 20.16 -2.23
N PRO A 98 3.45 18.96 -2.01
CA PRO A 98 2.73 17.79 -1.52
C PRO A 98 1.99 18.03 -0.18
N THR A 99 2.39 19.07 0.56
CA THR A 99 1.76 19.45 1.82
C THR A 99 0.57 20.39 1.65
N ASN A 100 0.27 20.85 0.42
CA ASN A 100 -0.85 21.75 0.16
C ASN A 100 -2.18 21.01 0.39
N PRO A 101 -3.16 21.61 1.11
CA PRO A 101 -4.47 20.98 1.38
C PRO A 101 -5.25 20.55 0.14
N LEU A 102 -5.05 21.19 -1.02
CA LEU A 102 -5.73 20.85 -2.28
C LEU A 102 -5.31 19.51 -2.88
N VAL A 103 -4.17 18.96 -2.45
CA VAL A 103 -3.60 17.71 -2.97
C VAL A 103 -3.45 16.64 -1.89
N ARG A 104 -4.07 16.86 -0.73
CA ARG A 104 -4.25 15.85 0.31
C ARG A 104 -5.68 15.32 0.27
N ASP A 105 -5.86 14.06 0.61
CA ASP A 105 -7.19 13.56 0.90
C ASP A 105 -7.67 14.03 2.29
N ARG A 106 -8.93 13.73 2.61
CA ARG A 106 -9.52 14.10 3.91
C ARG A 106 -8.91 13.37 5.09
N SER A 107 -8.29 12.21 4.86
CA SER A 107 -7.55 11.44 5.85
C SER A 107 -6.13 11.97 6.07
N GLY A 108 -5.72 12.98 5.28
CA GLY A 108 -4.41 13.61 5.35
C GLY A 108 -3.31 12.90 4.57
N HIS A 109 -3.64 11.86 3.79
CA HIS A 109 -2.68 11.16 2.96
C HIS A 109 -2.06 12.09 1.92
N ARG A 110 -0.76 11.91 1.71
CA ARG A 110 0.04 12.71 0.79
C ARG A 110 0.43 11.87 -0.43
N VAL A 111 0.38 12.49 -1.60
CA VAL A 111 0.71 11.82 -2.86
C VAL A 111 2.15 11.30 -2.91
N ASP A 112 3.09 12.03 -2.31
CA ASP A 112 4.52 11.68 -2.24
C ASP A 112 4.84 10.53 -1.26
N ARG A 113 3.83 10.01 -0.57
CA ARG A 113 3.87 8.90 0.38
C ARG A 113 2.72 7.91 0.16
N SER A 114 2.29 7.74 -1.08
CA SER A 114 1.11 6.94 -1.42
C SER A 114 1.44 5.61 -2.11
N ASP A 115 2.73 5.32 -2.30
CA ASP A 115 3.16 4.09 -2.96
C ASP A 115 3.17 2.87 -2.02
N VAL A 116 3.18 1.68 -2.62
CA VAL A 116 3.21 0.40 -1.89
C VAL A 116 4.45 0.28 -1.00
N GLY A 117 5.59 0.85 -1.40
CA GLY A 117 6.80 0.84 -0.59
C GLY A 117 6.64 1.63 0.71
N GLU A 118 5.96 2.80 0.68
CA GLU A 118 5.65 3.55 1.90
C GLU A 118 4.68 2.78 2.80
N LEU A 119 3.65 2.15 2.22
CA LEU A 119 2.75 1.28 2.98
C LEU A 119 3.54 0.19 3.72
N LEU A 120 4.40 -0.55 3.01
CA LEU A 120 5.16 -1.65 3.61
C LEU A 120 6.15 -1.15 4.66
N ARG A 121 6.77 0.02 4.48
CA ARG A 121 7.62 0.66 5.50
C ARG A 121 6.82 1.01 6.76
N ASN A 122 5.61 1.55 6.62
CA ASN A 122 4.73 1.88 7.74
C ASN A 122 4.30 0.63 8.51
N VAL A 123 3.94 -0.45 7.78
CA VAL A 123 3.61 -1.75 8.37
C VAL A 123 4.81 -2.32 9.11
N HIS A 124 6.01 -2.27 8.52
CA HIS A 124 7.24 -2.75 9.16
C HIS A 124 7.60 -1.93 10.41
N ALA A 125 7.43 -0.61 10.37
CA ALA A 125 7.61 0.24 11.55
C ALA A 125 6.64 -0.10 12.67
N LEU A 126 5.39 -0.46 12.33
CA LEU A 126 4.38 -0.88 13.29
C LEU A 126 4.70 -2.25 13.92
N GLN A 127 5.40 -3.14 13.19
CA GLN A 127 5.88 -4.43 13.73
C GLN A 127 6.89 -4.26 14.88
N GLN A 128 7.60 -3.13 14.95
CA GLN A 128 8.62 -2.89 15.98
C GLN A 128 7.98 -2.84 17.37
N GLY A 129 8.16 -3.92 18.14
CA GLY A 129 7.53 -4.09 19.45
C GLY A 129 6.05 -4.48 19.40
N GLY A 130 5.49 -4.65 18.22
CA GLY A 130 4.12 -5.07 17.97
C GLY A 130 3.98 -6.58 17.74
N ALA A 131 2.89 -7.00 17.13
CA ALA A 131 2.59 -8.39 16.83
C ALA A 131 2.20 -8.56 15.36
N THR A 132 2.68 -9.65 14.74
CA THR A 132 2.30 -10.08 13.39
C THR A 132 1.62 -11.44 13.47
N VAL A 133 0.46 -11.57 12.84
CA VAL A 133 -0.31 -12.82 12.79
C VAL A 133 -0.64 -13.12 11.33
N THR A 134 -0.24 -14.30 10.86
CA THR A 134 -0.71 -14.86 9.58
C THR A 134 -2.05 -15.54 9.83
N GLU A 135 -3.10 -15.03 9.18
CA GLU A 135 -4.49 -15.49 9.39
C GLU A 135 -4.93 -16.55 8.36
N GLY A 136 -4.04 -16.97 7.44
CA GLY A 136 -4.30 -17.95 6.40
C GLY A 136 -4.45 -17.34 5.01
N GLU A 137 -4.95 -18.13 4.07
CA GLU A 137 -5.13 -17.72 2.67
C GLU A 137 -6.58 -17.37 2.38
N GLU A 138 -6.79 -16.42 1.47
CA GLU A 138 -8.11 -15.98 1.00
C GLU A 138 -8.01 -15.57 -0.47
N THR A 139 -9.10 -15.70 -1.24
CA THR A 139 -9.14 -15.23 -2.63
C THR A 139 -9.58 -13.76 -2.66
N VAL A 140 -8.78 -12.89 -3.26
CA VAL A 140 -9.07 -11.47 -3.48
C VAL A 140 -8.92 -11.16 -4.97
N GLY A 141 -9.98 -10.67 -5.61
CA GLY A 141 -9.96 -10.33 -7.04
C GLY A 141 -9.60 -11.52 -7.96
N GLY A 142 -9.88 -12.75 -7.53
CA GLY A 142 -9.53 -13.98 -8.28
C GLY A 142 -8.09 -14.45 -8.08
N ARG A 143 -7.30 -13.78 -7.25
CA ARG A 143 -5.91 -14.17 -6.89
C ARG A 143 -5.88 -14.74 -5.48
N THR A 144 -5.03 -15.72 -5.23
CA THR A 144 -4.76 -16.24 -3.88
C THR A 144 -3.91 -15.25 -3.11
N ALA A 145 -4.34 -14.87 -1.92
CA ALA A 145 -3.64 -13.92 -1.07
C ALA A 145 -3.44 -14.45 0.35
N LEU A 146 -2.27 -14.23 0.90
CA LEU A 146 -1.95 -14.48 2.30
C LEU A 146 -2.50 -13.32 3.13
N ARG A 147 -3.41 -13.60 4.08
CA ARG A 147 -3.92 -12.60 5.00
C ARG A 147 -3.02 -12.47 6.21
N VAL A 148 -2.54 -11.25 6.46
CA VAL A 148 -1.61 -10.92 7.54
C VAL A 148 -2.13 -9.74 8.33
N SER A 149 -2.22 -9.85 9.65
CA SER A 149 -2.51 -8.74 10.55
C SER A 149 -1.23 -8.31 11.27
N VAL A 150 -0.97 -6.99 11.26
CA VAL A 150 0.12 -6.36 12.00
C VAL A 150 -0.48 -5.34 12.96
N THR A 151 -0.25 -5.53 14.25
CA THR A 151 -0.74 -4.64 15.32
C THR A 151 0.46 -4.01 16.02
N GLY A 152 0.43 -2.70 16.21
CA GLY A 152 1.45 -1.96 16.93
C GLY A 152 1.51 -2.31 18.43
N ALA A 153 2.59 -1.95 19.08
CA ALA A 153 2.68 -1.98 20.53
C ALA A 153 1.59 -1.09 21.17
N PRO A 154 1.20 -1.30 22.42
CA PRO A 154 0.21 -0.45 23.10
C PRO A 154 0.54 1.04 22.95
N ALA A 155 -0.45 1.84 22.55
CA ALA A 155 -0.34 3.27 22.28
C ALA A 155 0.67 3.66 21.17
N HIS A 156 1.14 2.70 20.37
CA HIS A 156 1.99 2.96 19.21
C HIS A 156 1.16 2.92 17.92
N ALA A 157 1.10 4.03 17.22
CA ALA A 157 0.42 4.15 15.93
C ALA A 157 1.30 4.91 14.93
N ILE A 158 1.19 4.56 13.67
CA ILE A 158 1.85 5.26 12.55
C ILE A 158 0.77 5.98 11.77
N ASP A 159 0.86 7.31 11.68
CA ASP A 159 -0.14 8.17 11.02
C ASP A 159 -1.60 7.89 11.48
N GLY A 160 -1.78 7.60 12.78
CA GLY A 160 -3.08 7.28 13.37
C GLY A 160 -3.55 5.83 13.18
N VAL A 161 -2.77 5.01 12.48
CA VAL A 161 -3.05 3.58 12.28
C VAL A 161 -2.30 2.76 13.34
N HIS A 162 -3.06 1.99 14.13
CA HIS A 162 -2.53 1.06 15.13
C HIS A 162 -2.44 -0.38 14.61
N ARG A 163 -3.29 -0.74 13.64
CA ARG A 163 -3.32 -2.08 13.07
C ARG A 163 -3.59 -2.02 11.56
N TYR A 164 -2.80 -2.79 10.80
CA TYR A 164 -3.08 -3.12 9.41
C TYR A 164 -3.51 -4.58 9.28
N ARG A 165 -4.45 -4.84 8.38
CA ARG A 165 -4.70 -6.16 7.83
C ARG A 165 -4.45 -6.10 6.33
N LEU A 166 -3.52 -6.94 5.89
CA LEU A 166 -3.01 -6.99 4.52
C LEU A 166 -3.44 -8.29 3.87
N TRP A 167 -3.79 -8.26 2.59
CA TRP A 167 -3.89 -9.41 1.73
C TRP A 167 -2.78 -9.30 0.71
N LEU A 168 -1.71 -10.05 0.95
CA LEU A 168 -0.51 -10.09 0.12
C LEU A 168 -0.68 -11.21 -0.90
N ASP A 169 -0.50 -10.92 -2.16
CA ASP A 169 -0.54 -11.93 -3.21
C ASP A 169 0.42 -13.08 -2.89
N ALA A 170 -0.04 -14.32 -3.07
CA ALA A 170 0.74 -15.50 -2.71
C ALA A 170 1.94 -15.74 -3.66
N GLU A 171 1.92 -15.17 -4.87
CA GLU A 171 2.95 -15.35 -5.88
C GLU A 171 4.08 -14.31 -5.74
N ASP A 172 3.72 -13.02 -5.64
CA ASP A 172 4.68 -11.91 -5.68
C ASP A 172 4.70 -11.03 -4.42
N GLY A 173 3.83 -11.31 -3.44
CA GLY A 173 3.72 -10.54 -2.20
C GLY A 173 3.14 -9.14 -2.37
N PHE A 174 2.66 -8.76 -3.57
CA PHE A 174 2.08 -7.44 -3.79
C PHE A 174 0.75 -7.30 -3.03
N PRO A 175 0.45 -6.17 -2.36
CA PRO A 175 -0.79 -6.01 -1.63
C PRO A 175 -1.98 -5.90 -2.59
N LEU A 176 -2.96 -6.79 -2.45
CA LEU A 176 -4.23 -6.78 -3.19
C LEU A 176 -5.31 -6.00 -2.44
N LYS A 177 -5.25 -6.05 -1.11
CA LYS A 177 -6.19 -5.35 -0.23
C LYS A 177 -5.50 -4.97 1.06
N VAL A 178 -5.84 -3.80 1.58
CA VAL A 178 -5.35 -3.27 2.86
C VAL A 178 -6.52 -2.73 3.64
N VAL A 179 -6.58 -3.05 4.93
CA VAL A 179 -7.52 -2.43 5.87
C VAL A 179 -6.73 -1.87 7.02
N SER A 180 -6.95 -0.59 7.32
CA SER A 180 -6.33 0.11 8.45
C SER A 180 -7.32 0.33 9.58
N PHE A 181 -6.82 0.29 10.83
CA PHE A 181 -7.62 0.46 12.04
C PHE A 181 -6.90 1.39 13.02
N SER A 182 -7.69 2.19 13.76
CA SER A 182 -7.20 2.88 14.96
C SER A 182 -7.13 1.94 16.17
N ASP A 183 -6.60 2.44 17.29
CA ASP A 183 -6.49 1.68 18.53
C ASP A 183 -7.87 1.47 19.21
N ASP A 184 -8.83 2.34 18.95
CA ASP A 184 -10.05 2.50 19.75
C ASP A 184 -11.13 1.45 19.46
N ASN A 185 -11.13 0.84 18.26
CA ASN A 185 -12.18 -0.12 17.88
C ASN A 185 -11.81 -0.98 16.66
N ASP A 186 -12.65 -1.97 16.34
CA ASP A 186 -12.53 -2.85 15.18
C ASP A 186 -13.16 -2.26 13.89
N GLU A 187 -13.66 -1.03 13.94
CA GLU A 187 -14.18 -0.38 12.74
C GLU A 187 -13.03 0.14 11.87
N PRO A 188 -12.98 -0.22 10.59
CA PRO A 188 -11.92 0.24 9.69
C PRO A 188 -11.86 1.76 9.59
N LEU A 189 -10.65 2.33 9.65
CA LEU A 189 -10.39 3.70 9.22
C LEU A 189 -10.56 3.82 7.72
N GLU A 190 -9.98 2.88 6.99
CA GLU A 190 -10.04 2.80 5.54
C GLU A 190 -9.86 1.36 5.06
N THR A 191 -10.53 1.03 3.97
CA THR A 191 -10.31 -0.18 3.17
C THR A 191 -9.87 0.24 1.79
N VAL A 192 -8.72 -0.28 1.34
CA VAL A 192 -8.15 -0.05 0.00
C VAL A 192 -8.06 -1.38 -0.73
N THR A 193 -8.51 -1.43 -1.99
CA THR A 193 -8.28 -2.56 -2.90
C THR A 193 -7.49 -2.10 -4.11
N LEU A 194 -6.61 -2.97 -4.58
CA LEU A 194 -5.81 -2.77 -5.77
C LEU A 194 -6.21 -3.84 -6.80
N ASP A 195 -6.79 -3.38 -7.89
CA ASP A 195 -7.22 -4.23 -9.00
C ASP A 195 -6.40 -3.90 -10.26
N ASP A 196 -6.48 -4.74 -11.29
CA ASP A 196 -5.81 -4.54 -12.58
C ASP A 196 -4.31 -4.23 -12.44
N ILE A 197 -3.65 -4.93 -11.51
CA ILE A 197 -2.24 -4.68 -11.18
C ILE A 197 -1.34 -5.17 -12.31
N GLU A 198 -0.49 -4.28 -12.81
CA GLU A 198 0.57 -4.60 -13.76
C GLU A 198 1.90 -4.07 -13.22
N ILE A 199 2.90 -4.95 -13.14
CA ILE A 199 4.23 -4.65 -12.59
C ILE A 199 5.23 -4.48 -13.74
N ASP A 200 6.26 -3.66 -13.52
CA ASP A 200 7.34 -3.32 -14.48
C ASP A 200 6.83 -2.78 -15.83
N VAL A 201 5.80 -1.95 -15.77
CA VAL A 201 5.19 -1.29 -16.93
C VAL A 201 6.12 -0.22 -17.50
N THR A 202 6.22 -0.17 -18.81
CA THR A 202 6.89 0.95 -19.50
C THR A 202 5.88 2.07 -19.74
N PHE A 203 6.18 3.27 -19.24
CA PHE A 203 5.34 4.45 -19.45
C PHE A 203 5.85 5.29 -20.63
N PRO A 204 4.92 5.95 -21.36
CA PRO A 204 5.32 6.91 -22.40
C PRO A 204 6.15 8.07 -21.84
N GLU A 205 6.95 8.70 -22.71
CA GLU A 205 7.65 9.93 -22.35
C GLU A 205 6.67 11.00 -21.81
N ARG A 206 7.08 11.70 -20.76
CA ARG A 206 6.27 12.74 -20.08
C ARG A 206 4.97 12.24 -19.43
N PHE A 207 4.76 10.94 -19.28
CA PHE A 207 3.56 10.40 -18.64
C PHE A 207 3.32 11.00 -17.24
N PHE A 208 4.38 11.21 -16.47
CA PHE A 208 4.33 11.81 -15.12
C PHE A 208 4.43 13.35 -15.10
N ALA A 209 4.44 14.00 -16.27
CA ALA A 209 4.46 15.46 -16.42
C ALA A 209 3.25 15.94 -17.25
N PRO A 210 2.02 15.76 -16.75
CA PRO A 210 0.78 16.05 -17.46
C PRO A 210 0.50 17.55 -17.64
#